data_9ee7bf44b0f308280dcf1684564de5b7
#
_entry.id   9ee7bf44b0f308280dcf1684564de5b7
#
_cell.length_a   1.000
_cell.length_b   1.000
_cell.length_c   1.000
_cell.angle_alpha   90.00
_cell.angle_beta   90.00
_cell.angle_gamma   90.00
#
_symmetry.space_group_name_H-M   'P 1'
#
loop_
_entity.id
_entity.type
_entity.pdbx_description
1 polymer ?
#
loop_
_entity_poly.entity_id
_entity_poly.type
_entity_poly.pdbx_seq_one_letter_code
_entity_poly.pdbx_strand_id
1 'polypeptide(L)'
;MTSMLFYFLSLVTVSPEPVNDAITSTSAMAMKKVDSAAEHLDLMWTIFLFNSLAVITTSVGSGLLPFVQNVSIAELKMRAHHQRYMVFSVKAEQLFQLVSTLIKDSAERLNPGIAILRAQDNSETKSSIWERAKYSKEHFRLLAYVIPYLIPVIALTLNGMLLGSMFSFFIFNGALPFYNLIGPLGIVLGILYSVIYFLAFILPHGIIELPVIIVAGALGYRFASIYSDKIVKDRLLSGDEAESLEKDISYLNSIATEYIRSRYLWTMVGMMLILLLIAAYIETNITPNVALQTADFIDRLLS
;
A
#
# COMPACT_ATOMS: atom_id res chain seq x y z
N MET A 1 10.71 -10.29 2.84
CA MET A 1 10.82 -11.75 2.73
C MET A 1 10.10 -12.30 1.50
N THR A 2 8.83 -12.01 1.30
CA THR A 2 8.05 -12.46 0.12
C THR A 2 8.63 -12.00 -1.23
N SER A 3 9.07 -10.76 -1.36
CA SER A 3 9.69 -10.24 -2.59
C SER A 3 11.05 -10.87 -2.88
N MET A 4 11.87 -11.13 -1.86
CA MET A 4 13.13 -11.88 -2.01
C MET A 4 12.87 -13.32 -2.47
N LEU A 5 11.89 -13.99 -1.86
CA LEU A 5 11.52 -15.34 -2.24
C LEU A 5 10.97 -15.38 -3.68
N PHE A 6 10.13 -14.42 -4.04
CA PHE A 6 9.58 -14.30 -5.39
C PHE A 6 10.69 -14.03 -6.43
N TYR A 7 11.61 -13.11 -6.12
CA TYR A 7 12.75 -12.83 -6.97
C TYR A 7 13.67 -14.06 -7.11
N PHE A 8 13.98 -14.74 -6.01
CA PHE A 8 14.77 -15.97 -6.02
C PHE A 8 14.09 -17.09 -6.82
N LEU A 9 12.79 -17.32 -6.61
CA LEU A 9 12.02 -18.32 -7.37
C LEU A 9 11.96 -17.98 -8.86
N SER A 10 11.82 -16.70 -9.22
CA SER A 10 11.82 -16.28 -10.62
C SER A 10 13.19 -16.49 -11.28
N LEU A 11 14.30 -16.33 -10.56
CA LEU A 11 15.65 -16.62 -11.05
C LEU A 11 15.91 -18.13 -11.24
N VAL A 12 15.29 -18.98 -10.42
CA VAL A 12 15.44 -20.44 -10.53
C VAL A 12 14.55 -21.03 -11.63
N THR A 13 13.38 -20.43 -11.86
CA THR A 13 12.37 -20.95 -12.80
C THR A 13 12.41 -20.31 -14.19
N VAL A 14 12.91 -19.07 -14.29
CA VAL A 14 13.01 -18.29 -15.51
C VAL A 14 14.49 -17.89 -15.64
N SER A 15 15.03 -17.81 -16.87
CA SER A 15 16.40 -17.30 -17.05
C SER A 15 16.54 -15.93 -16.36
N PRO A 16 17.70 -15.61 -15.74
CA PRO A 16 17.88 -14.35 -14.97
C PRO A 16 17.69 -13.09 -15.81
N GLU A 17 17.94 -13.17 -17.12
CA GLU A 17 17.87 -12.02 -18.04
C GLU A 17 16.48 -11.34 -18.08
N PRO A 18 15.34 -12.03 -18.29
CA PRO A 18 14.03 -11.35 -18.34
C PRO A 18 13.65 -10.69 -17.00
N VAL A 19 14.10 -11.25 -15.87
CA VAL A 19 13.82 -10.68 -14.55
C VAL A 19 14.66 -9.43 -14.30
N ASN A 20 15.95 -9.48 -14.67
CA ASN A 20 16.82 -8.30 -14.62
C ASN A 20 16.33 -7.20 -15.55
N ASP A 21 15.91 -7.54 -16.77
CA ASP A 21 15.36 -6.58 -17.73
C ASP A 21 14.05 -5.95 -17.18
N ALA A 22 13.18 -6.74 -16.59
CA ALA A 22 11.94 -6.24 -15.96
C ALA A 22 12.25 -5.29 -14.79
N ILE A 23 13.21 -5.62 -13.92
CA ILE A 23 13.60 -4.77 -12.79
C ILE A 23 14.31 -3.51 -13.30
N THR A 24 15.23 -3.65 -14.26
CA THR A 24 15.95 -2.52 -14.86
C THR A 24 14.99 -1.59 -15.58
N SER A 25 14.04 -2.12 -16.37
CA SER A 25 13.03 -1.31 -17.06
C SER A 25 12.07 -0.62 -16.08
N THR A 26 11.65 -1.29 -15.02
CA THR A 26 10.78 -0.71 -13.99
C THR A 26 11.52 0.37 -13.21
N SER A 27 12.76 0.11 -12.83
CA SER A 27 13.63 1.10 -12.18
C SER A 27 13.92 2.29 -13.10
N ALA A 28 14.19 2.05 -14.38
CA ALA A 28 14.39 3.11 -15.37
C ALA A 28 13.14 3.95 -15.60
N MET A 29 11.92 3.35 -15.59
CA MET A 29 10.67 4.10 -15.66
C MET A 29 10.44 4.96 -14.42
N ALA A 30 10.76 4.44 -13.24
CA ALA A 30 10.67 5.20 -12.00
C ALA A 30 11.70 6.34 -11.99
N MET A 31 12.96 6.07 -12.35
CA MET A 31 14.00 7.08 -12.50
C MET A 31 13.65 8.13 -13.54
N LYS A 32 13.12 7.74 -14.70
CA LYS A 32 12.70 8.69 -15.74
C LYS A 32 11.63 9.66 -15.25
N LYS A 33 10.72 9.24 -14.36
CA LYS A 33 9.76 10.16 -13.73
C LYS A 33 10.42 11.11 -12.75
N VAL A 34 11.39 10.61 -11.99
CA VAL A 34 12.19 11.43 -11.06
C VAL A 34 13.06 12.41 -11.86
N ASP A 35 13.72 11.94 -12.91
CA ASP A 35 14.57 12.77 -13.80
C ASP A 35 13.74 13.85 -14.50
N SER A 36 12.56 13.50 -15.05
CA SER A 36 11.65 14.49 -15.66
C SER A 36 11.13 15.53 -14.66
N ALA A 37 10.95 15.18 -13.39
CA ALA A 37 10.62 16.14 -12.36
C ALA A 37 11.85 16.94 -11.91
N ALA A 38 13.04 16.32 -11.91
CA ALA A 38 14.31 16.96 -11.58
C ALA A 38 14.82 17.91 -12.65
N GLU A 39 14.35 17.81 -13.91
CA GLU A 39 14.58 18.85 -14.94
C GLU A 39 14.00 20.21 -14.54
N HIS A 40 12.99 20.23 -13.65
CA HIS A 40 12.28 21.44 -13.24
C HIS A 40 12.48 21.78 -11.75
N LEU A 41 12.93 20.80 -10.95
CA LEU A 41 13.15 20.93 -9.51
C LEU A 41 14.50 20.27 -9.15
N ASP A 42 15.21 20.84 -8.17
CA ASP A 42 16.38 20.18 -7.56
C ASP A 42 16.01 18.76 -7.08
N LEU A 43 16.94 17.81 -7.24
CA LEU A 43 16.74 16.40 -6.87
C LEU A 43 16.26 16.23 -5.43
N MET A 44 16.78 17.02 -4.49
CA MET A 44 16.37 17.02 -3.09
C MET A 44 14.86 17.32 -2.95
N TRP A 45 14.38 18.36 -3.64
CA TRP A 45 12.98 18.74 -3.60
C TRP A 45 12.07 17.71 -4.27
N THR A 46 12.56 17.09 -5.33
CA THR A 46 11.84 16.02 -6.03
C THR A 46 11.62 14.83 -5.09
N ILE A 47 12.67 14.33 -4.45
CA ILE A 47 12.59 13.23 -3.47
C ILE A 47 11.66 13.60 -2.32
N PHE A 48 11.86 14.78 -1.74
CA PHE A 48 11.00 15.28 -0.66
C PHE A 48 9.51 15.30 -1.03
N LEU A 49 9.17 15.81 -2.21
CA LEU A 49 7.78 15.91 -2.67
C LEU A 49 7.14 14.53 -2.88
N PHE A 50 7.83 13.59 -3.52
CA PHE A 50 7.31 12.24 -3.73
C PHE A 50 7.09 11.49 -2.40
N ASN A 51 8.05 11.54 -1.50
CA ASN A 51 7.94 10.92 -0.18
C ASN A 51 6.85 11.59 0.67
N SER A 52 6.72 12.91 0.59
CA SER A 52 5.65 13.67 1.26
C SER A 52 4.28 13.30 0.74
N LEU A 53 4.11 13.17 -0.58
CA LEU A 53 2.86 12.74 -1.19
C LEU A 53 2.49 11.31 -0.75
N ALA A 54 3.47 10.41 -0.71
CA ALA A 54 3.26 9.04 -0.23
C ALA A 54 2.78 9.00 1.22
N VAL A 55 3.42 9.78 2.11
CA VAL A 55 3.07 9.87 3.54
C VAL A 55 1.69 10.49 3.75
N ILE A 56 1.38 11.60 3.06
CA ILE A 56 0.06 12.25 3.12
C ILE A 56 -1.02 11.29 2.61
N THR A 57 -0.79 10.67 1.47
CA THR A 57 -1.75 9.71 0.90
C THR A 57 -1.97 8.53 1.84
N THR A 58 -0.92 8.00 2.45
CA THR A 58 -1.01 6.84 3.34
C THR A 58 -1.74 7.18 4.66
N SER A 59 -1.46 8.33 5.24
CA SER A 59 -2.06 8.74 6.53
C SER A 59 -3.45 9.37 6.37
N VAL A 60 -3.61 10.33 5.47
CA VAL A 60 -4.86 11.10 5.29
C VAL A 60 -5.82 10.38 4.34
N GLY A 61 -5.30 9.70 3.31
CA GLY A 61 -6.10 9.05 2.29
C GLY A 61 -7.04 7.99 2.83
N SER A 62 -6.65 7.28 3.90
CA SER A 62 -7.54 6.34 4.60
C SER A 62 -8.82 7.01 5.09
N GLY A 63 -8.75 8.25 5.54
CA GLY A 63 -9.91 9.05 5.96
C GLY A 63 -10.75 9.58 4.80
N LEU A 64 -10.20 9.63 3.58
CA LEU A 64 -10.94 10.07 2.39
C LEU A 64 -11.72 8.94 1.72
N LEU A 65 -11.23 7.70 1.78
CA LEU A 65 -11.88 6.54 1.16
C LEU A 65 -13.32 6.29 1.60
N PRO A 66 -13.72 6.47 2.88
CA PRO A 66 -15.10 6.30 3.29
C PRO A 66 -16.11 7.11 2.49
N PHE A 67 -15.73 8.27 1.96
CA PHE A 67 -16.62 9.07 1.12
C PHE A 67 -17.02 8.38 -0.20
N VAL A 68 -16.26 7.37 -0.65
CA VAL A 68 -16.63 6.52 -1.79
C VAL A 68 -17.92 5.75 -1.52
N GLN A 69 -18.29 5.51 -0.27
CA GLN A 69 -19.55 4.85 0.10
C GLN A 69 -20.80 5.65 -0.28
N ASN A 70 -20.69 6.98 -0.41
CA ASN A 70 -21.77 7.79 -0.97
C ASN A 70 -22.06 7.38 -2.42
N VAL A 71 -21.03 7.06 -3.19
CA VAL A 71 -21.17 6.56 -4.57
C VAL A 71 -21.78 5.16 -4.56
N SER A 72 -21.37 4.31 -3.61
CA SER A 72 -21.91 2.95 -3.47
C SER A 72 -23.41 2.95 -3.13
N ILE A 73 -23.89 3.88 -2.29
CA ILE A 73 -25.34 4.05 -2.06
C ILE A 73 -26.06 4.60 -3.28
N ALA A 74 -25.50 5.59 -3.96
CA ALA A 74 -26.09 6.10 -5.17
C ALA A 74 -26.24 4.99 -6.23
N GLU A 75 -25.22 4.15 -6.36
CA GLU A 75 -25.24 2.96 -7.22
C GLU A 75 -26.30 1.95 -6.81
N LEU A 76 -26.39 1.64 -5.51
CA LEU A 76 -27.44 0.74 -4.95
C LEU A 76 -28.85 1.24 -5.26
N LYS A 77 -29.10 2.55 -5.09
CA LYS A 77 -30.37 3.19 -5.44
C LYS A 77 -30.67 3.13 -6.93
N MET A 78 -29.67 3.38 -7.78
CA MET A 78 -29.82 3.27 -9.23
C MET A 78 -30.17 1.83 -9.65
N ARG A 79 -29.53 0.83 -9.07
CA ARG A 79 -29.89 -0.59 -9.29
C ARG A 79 -31.34 -0.89 -8.88
N ALA A 80 -31.77 -0.41 -7.72
CA ALA A 80 -33.11 -0.68 -7.20
C ALA A 80 -34.22 -0.03 -8.02
N HIS A 81 -33.94 1.08 -8.73
CA HIS A 81 -34.95 1.84 -9.49
C HIS A 81 -34.90 1.61 -11.01
N HIS A 82 -33.73 1.21 -11.56
CA HIS A 82 -33.49 1.12 -13.01
C HIS A 82 -33.09 -0.28 -13.42
N GLN A 83 -34.05 -1.08 -13.92
CA GLN A 83 -33.82 -2.49 -14.29
C GLN A 83 -32.73 -2.70 -15.32
N ARG A 84 -32.60 -1.80 -16.32
CA ARG A 84 -31.53 -1.90 -17.34
C ARG A 84 -30.13 -1.70 -16.73
N TYR A 85 -30.03 -0.73 -15.83
CA TYR A 85 -28.76 -0.48 -15.11
C TYR A 85 -28.40 -1.66 -14.21
N MET A 86 -29.37 -2.23 -13.49
CA MET A 86 -29.19 -3.39 -12.63
C MET A 86 -28.59 -4.58 -13.43
N VAL A 87 -29.16 -4.91 -14.62
CA VAL A 87 -28.66 -6.02 -15.44
C VAL A 87 -27.20 -5.77 -15.89
N PHE A 88 -26.87 -4.54 -16.27
CA PHE A 88 -25.48 -4.18 -16.63
C PHE A 88 -24.55 -4.30 -15.43
N SER A 89 -24.92 -3.74 -14.30
CA SER A 89 -24.11 -3.72 -13.08
C SER A 89 -23.84 -5.11 -12.52
N VAL A 90 -24.86 -6.00 -12.52
CA VAL A 90 -24.68 -7.41 -12.11
C VAL A 90 -23.70 -8.15 -13.04
N LYS A 91 -23.75 -7.89 -14.35
CA LYS A 91 -22.77 -8.47 -15.28
C LYS A 91 -21.36 -7.96 -15.05
N ALA A 92 -21.21 -6.65 -14.77
CA ALA A 92 -19.92 -6.07 -14.42
C ALA A 92 -19.36 -6.66 -13.12
N GLU A 93 -20.21 -6.85 -12.11
CA GLU A 93 -19.83 -7.45 -10.82
C GLU A 93 -19.29 -8.89 -11.00
N GLN A 94 -19.87 -9.68 -11.92
CA GLN A 94 -19.38 -11.03 -12.22
C GLN A 94 -17.91 -11.03 -12.68
N LEU A 95 -17.46 -9.99 -13.39
CA LEU A 95 -16.06 -9.87 -13.81
C LEU A 95 -15.11 -9.67 -12.62
N PHE A 96 -15.60 -9.10 -11.52
CA PHE A 96 -14.82 -8.82 -10.33
C PHE A 96 -15.04 -9.84 -9.19
N GLN A 97 -15.81 -10.91 -9.41
CA GLN A 97 -16.07 -11.91 -8.36
C GLN A 97 -14.79 -12.55 -7.83
N LEU A 98 -13.81 -12.82 -8.70
CA LEU A 98 -12.54 -13.39 -8.27
C LEU A 98 -11.80 -12.44 -7.30
N VAL A 99 -11.80 -11.14 -7.58
CA VAL A 99 -11.17 -10.13 -6.73
C VAL A 99 -11.92 -10.00 -5.40
N SER A 100 -13.25 -10.01 -5.43
CA SER A 100 -14.07 -9.94 -4.21
C SER A 100 -13.87 -11.15 -3.30
N THR A 101 -13.72 -12.34 -3.87
CA THR A 101 -13.45 -13.58 -3.13
C THR A 101 -12.07 -13.52 -2.47
N LEU A 102 -11.04 -13.08 -3.20
CA LEU A 102 -9.68 -12.90 -2.65
C LEU A 102 -9.65 -11.87 -1.53
N ILE A 103 -10.37 -10.76 -1.68
CA ILE A 103 -10.50 -9.73 -0.64
C ILE A 103 -11.18 -10.31 0.59
N LYS A 104 -12.27 -11.05 0.41
CA LYS A 104 -13.02 -11.70 1.49
C LYS A 104 -12.15 -12.68 2.28
N ASP A 105 -11.50 -13.61 1.60
CA ASP A 105 -10.64 -14.61 2.23
C ASP A 105 -9.46 -13.99 2.97
N SER A 106 -8.88 -12.93 2.39
CA SER A 106 -7.78 -12.19 3.02
C SER A 106 -8.26 -11.41 4.25
N ALA A 107 -9.43 -10.77 4.15
CA ALA A 107 -10.02 -9.99 5.23
C ALA A 107 -10.44 -10.88 6.41
N GLU A 108 -11.03 -12.05 6.17
CA GLU A 108 -11.38 -13.04 7.20
C GLU A 108 -10.15 -13.56 7.96
N ARG A 109 -9.02 -13.72 7.27
CA ARG A 109 -7.74 -14.12 7.89
C ARG A 109 -7.12 -13.02 8.74
N LEU A 110 -7.28 -11.76 8.33
CA LEU A 110 -6.71 -10.61 9.04
C LEU A 110 -7.54 -10.18 10.25
N ASN A 111 -8.86 -10.33 10.19
CA ASN A 111 -9.75 -9.95 11.28
C ASN A 111 -10.97 -10.88 11.41
N PRO A 112 -10.98 -11.78 12.42
CA PRO A 112 -12.10 -12.68 12.69
C PRO A 112 -13.45 -11.96 12.95
N GLY A 113 -13.43 -10.66 13.30
CA GLY A 113 -14.62 -9.84 13.49
C GLY A 113 -15.50 -9.74 12.23
N ILE A 114 -14.95 -10.00 11.05
CA ILE A 114 -15.71 -10.04 9.79
C ILE A 114 -16.72 -11.19 9.76
N ALA A 115 -16.42 -12.31 10.41
CA ALA A 115 -17.34 -13.43 10.55
C ALA A 115 -18.63 -13.03 11.30
N ILE A 116 -18.54 -12.03 12.19
CA ILE A 116 -19.71 -11.48 12.91
C ILE A 116 -20.65 -10.75 11.94
N LEU A 117 -20.13 -10.07 10.91
CA LEU A 117 -20.97 -9.41 9.90
C LEU A 117 -21.86 -10.41 9.17
N ARG A 118 -21.34 -11.60 8.89
CA ARG A 118 -22.05 -12.69 8.22
C ARG A 118 -23.17 -13.27 9.07
N ALA A 119 -22.92 -13.46 10.37
CA ALA A 119 -23.90 -14.01 11.29
C ALA A 119 -25.10 -13.07 11.57
N GLN A 120 -24.93 -11.78 11.33
CA GLN A 120 -25.96 -10.76 11.60
C GLN A 120 -26.98 -10.59 10.46
N ASP A 121 -26.73 -11.11 9.26
CA ASP A 121 -27.48 -10.79 8.03
C ASP A 121 -28.58 -11.80 7.67
N ASN A 122 -28.92 -12.76 8.55
CA ASN A 122 -29.84 -13.86 8.23
C ASN A 122 -31.36 -13.52 8.20
N SER A 123 -31.74 -12.24 8.20
CA SER A 123 -33.16 -11.82 8.13
C SER A 123 -33.40 -10.91 6.91
N GLU A 124 -33.62 -11.52 5.76
CA GLU A 124 -34.08 -10.78 4.56
C GLU A 124 -35.61 -10.62 4.60
N THR A 125 -36.10 -9.39 4.59
CA THR A 125 -37.50 -9.05 4.36
C THR A 125 -37.73 -8.91 2.86
N LYS A 126 -38.82 -9.54 2.34
CA LYS A 126 -39.19 -9.58 0.89
C LYS A 126 -39.37 -8.19 0.19
N SER A 127 -39.14 -7.09 0.86
CA SER A 127 -39.31 -5.71 0.33
C SER A 127 -38.06 -4.86 0.47
N SER A 128 -36.91 -5.49 0.78
CA SER A 128 -35.68 -4.75 1.03
C SER A 128 -35.09 -4.11 -0.24
N ILE A 129 -34.33 -3.02 -0.07
CA ILE A 129 -33.56 -2.39 -1.17
C ILE A 129 -32.56 -3.37 -1.76
N TRP A 130 -32.01 -4.27 -0.97
CA TRP A 130 -31.04 -5.30 -1.36
C TRP A 130 -31.62 -6.27 -2.38
N GLU A 131 -32.85 -6.75 -2.13
CA GLU A 131 -33.55 -7.66 -3.06
C GLU A 131 -33.88 -6.98 -4.38
N ARG A 132 -34.38 -5.71 -4.31
CA ARG A 132 -34.68 -4.92 -5.51
C ARG A 132 -33.44 -4.62 -6.35
N ALA A 133 -32.30 -4.34 -5.70
CA ALA A 133 -31.04 -4.07 -6.38
C ALA A 133 -30.28 -5.33 -6.81
N LYS A 134 -30.73 -6.53 -6.37
CA LYS A 134 -29.98 -7.79 -6.51
C LYS A 134 -28.53 -7.66 -6.03
N TYR A 135 -28.35 -7.04 -4.90
CA TYR A 135 -27.04 -6.80 -4.29
C TYR A 135 -26.96 -7.45 -2.92
N SER A 136 -25.83 -8.10 -2.63
CA SER A 136 -25.64 -8.74 -1.32
C SER A 136 -25.34 -7.69 -0.24
N LYS A 137 -26.16 -7.67 0.79
CA LYS A 137 -25.97 -6.84 2.00
C LYS A 137 -24.65 -7.15 2.69
N GLU A 138 -24.29 -8.45 2.77
CA GLU A 138 -23.00 -8.91 3.31
C GLU A 138 -21.83 -8.31 2.54
N HIS A 139 -21.87 -8.37 1.19
CA HIS A 139 -20.81 -7.81 0.35
C HIS A 139 -20.67 -6.30 0.50
N PHE A 140 -21.79 -5.57 0.60
CA PHE A 140 -21.77 -4.13 0.80
C PHE A 140 -21.10 -3.74 2.12
N ARG A 141 -21.49 -4.41 3.21
CA ARG A 141 -20.92 -4.20 4.55
C ARG A 141 -19.45 -4.60 4.61
N LEU A 142 -19.08 -5.72 3.98
CA LEU A 142 -17.70 -6.17 3.87
C LEU A 142 -16.84 -5.14 3.12
N LEU A 143 -17.34 -4.62 2.01
CA LEU A 143 -16.64 -3.59 1.24
C LEU A 143 -16.46 -2.32 2.07
N ALA A 144 -17.51 -1.87 2.75
CA ALA A 144 -17.44 -0.72 3.64
C ALA A 144 -16.44 -0.91 4.78
N TYR A 145 -16.32 -2.12 5.31
CA TYR A 145 -15.36 -2.50 6.32
C TYR A 145 -13.91 -2.47 5.82
N VAL A 146 -13.65 -2.98 4.61
CA VAL A 146 -12.30 -3.19 4.07
C VAL A 146 -11.73 -1.93 3.43
N ILE A 147 -12.56 -1.11 2.80
CA ILE A 147 -12.13 0.09 2.04
C ILE A 147 -11.13 0.97 2.81
N PRO A 148 -11.31 1.33 4.08
CA PRO A 148 -10.37 2.20 4.78
C PRO A 148 -8.97 1.61 4.96
N TYR A 149 -8.85 0.27 4.96
CA TYR A 149 -7.56 -0.41 5.08
C TYR A 149 -6.76 -0.44 3.77
N LEU A 150 -7.38 -0.23 2.62
CA LEU A 150 -6.73 -0.41 1.32
C LEU A 150 -5.49 0.47 1.18
N ILE A 151 -5.58 1.76 1.50
CA ILE A 151 -4.45 2.68 1.32
C ILE A 151 -3.25 2.30 2.20
N PRO A 152 -3.36 2.19 3.54
CA PRO A 152 -2.19 1.90 4.36
C PRO A 152 -1.60 0.52 4.07
N VAL A 153 -2.44 -0.50 3.79
CA VAL A 153 -1.97 -1.84 3.46
C VAL A 153 -1.25 -1.85 2.12
N ILE A 154 -1.83 -1.26 1.07
CA ILE A 154 -1.21 -1.19 -0.26
C ILE A 154 0.09 -0.38 -0.19
N ALA A 155 0.09 0.79 0.46
CA ALA A 155 1.26 1.64 0.56
C ALA A 155 2.42 0.94 1.27
N LEU A 156 2.18 0.31 2.43
CA LEU A 156 3.22 -0.42 3.16
C LEU A 156 3.70 -1.65 2.39
N THR A 157 2.78 -2.37 1.72
CA THR A 157 3.13 -3.55 0.91
C THR A 157 4.01 -3.16 -0.28
N LEU A 158 3.63 -2.12 -1.03
CA LEU A 158 4.40 -1.66 -2.19
C LEU A 158 5.79 -1.16 -1.78
N ASN A 159 5.90 -0.39 -0.69
CA ASN A 159 7.20 0.05 -0.18
C ASN A 159 8.07 -1.14 0.26
N GLY A 160 7.49 -2.11 0.98
CA GLY A 160 8.20 -3.33 1.39
C GLY A 160 8.63 -4.19 0.20
N MET A 161 7.79 -4.32 -0.82
CA MET A 161 8.13 -5.04 -2.06
C MET A 161 9.24 -4.33 -2.84
N LEU A 162 9.19 -3.01 -2.95
CA LEU A 162 10.20 -2.23 -3.66
C LEU A 162 11.57 -2.36 -2.98
N LEU A 163 11.62 -2.15 -1.67
CA LEU A 163 12.85 -2.30 -0.89
C LEU A 163 13.40 -3.72 -0.95
N GLY A 164 12.54 -4.74 -0.83
CA GLY A 164 12.93 -6.14 -0.93
C GLY A 164 13.43 -6.53 -2.31
N SER A 165 12.84 -5.99 -3.37
CA SER A 165 13.28 -6.21 -4.76
C SER A 165 14.63 -5.58 -5.02
N MET A 166 14.84 -4.33 -4.59
CA MET A 166 16.14 -3.65 -4.67
C MET A 166 17.22 -4.45 -3.94
N PHE A 167 16.97 -4.85 -2.70
CA PHE A 167 17.91 -5.65 -1.92
C PHE A 167 18.28 -6.96 -2.62
N SER A 168 17.29 -7.68 -3.14
CA SER A 168 17.51 -8.92 -3.89
C SER A 168 18.33 -8.69 -5.16
N PHE A 169 18.06 -7.61 -5.89
CA PHE A 169 18.81 -7.22 -7.07
C PHE A 169 20.29 -6.94 -6.74
N PHE A 170 20.57 -6.18 -5.67
CA PHE A 170 21.94 -5.92 -5.23
C PHE A 170 22.68 -7.20 -4.88
N ILE A 171 22.07 -8.09 -4.10
CA ILE A 171 22.68 -9.37 -3.72
C ILE A 171 23.04 -10.20 -4.95
N PHE A 172 22.09 -10.33 -5.88
CA PHE A 172 22.29 -11.16 -7.06
C PHE A 172 23.39 -10.61 -7.99
N ASN A 173 23.33 -9.31 -8.26
CA ASN A 173 24.32 -8.65 -9.13
C ASN A 173 25.71 -8.54 -8.49
N GLY A 174 25.83 -8.59 -7.18
CA GLY A 174 27.11 -8.70 -6.50
C GLY A 174 27.64 -10.13 -6.45
N ALA A 175 26.80 -11.12 -6.21
CA ALA A 175 27.21 -12.51 -6.09
C ALA A 175 27.77 -13.09 -7.41
N LEU A 176 27.14 -12.77 -8.55
CA LEU A 176 27.46 -13.35 -9.85
C LEU A 176 28.87 -12.99 -10.37
N PRO A 177 29.32 -11.72 -10.36
CA PRO A 177 30.69 -11.37 -10.77
C PRO A 177 31.77 -12.05 -9.91
N PHE A 178 31.57 -12.08 -8.58
CA PHE A 178 32.52 -12.73 -7.68
C PHE A 178 32.57 -14.26 -7.86
N TYR A 179 31.42 -14.89 -8.17
CA TYR A 179 31.42 -16.31 -8.55
C TYR A 179 32.25 -16.57 -9.79
N ASN A 180 32.13 -15.73 -10.80
CA ASN A 180 32.88 -15.87 -12.04
C ASN A 180 34.40 -15.66 -11.84
N LEU A 181 34.80 -14.88 -10.84
CA LEU A 181 36.21 -14.59 -10.55
C LEU A 181 36.87 -15.71 -9.71
N ILE A 182 36.24 -16.18 -8.63
CA ILE A 182 36.87 -17.06 -7.64
C ILE A 182 36.00 -18.29 -7.30
N GLY A 183 34.97 -18.59 -8.12
CA GLY A 183 34.12 -19.76 -7.94
C GLY A 183 33.16 -19.69 -6.74
N PRO A 184 32.80 -20.83 -6.11
CA PRO A 184 31.75 -20.86 -5.08
C PRO A 184 32.01 -19.95 -3.86
N LEU A 185 33.28 -19.74 -3.48
CA LEU A 185 33.63 -18.83 -2.39
C LEU A 185 33.28 -17.37 -2.75
N GLY A 186 33.35 -17.03 -4.04
CA GLY A 186 32.97 -15.71 -4.57
C GLY A 186 31.50 -15.36 -4.30
N ILE A 187 30.60 -16.34 -4.28
CA ILE A 187 29.19 -16.08 -3.96
C ILE A 187 29.06 -15.45 -2.57
N VAL A 188 29.74 -16.01 -1.58
CA VAL A 188 29.68 -15.53 -0.19
C VAL A 188 30.26 -14.12 -0.08
N LEU A 189 31.40 -13.88 -0.71
CA LEU A 189 32.05 -12.56 -0.71
C LEU A 189 31.21 -11.54 -1.46
N GLY A 190 30.63 -11.89 -2.62
CA GLY A 190 29.78 -11.02 -3.39
C GLY A 190 28.46 -10.67 -2.68
N ILE A 191 27.85 -11.62 -1.95
CA ILE A 191 26.69 -11.35 -1.10
C ILE A 191 27.07 -10.37 0.02
N LEU A 192 28.19 -10.61 0.71
CA LEU A 192 28.65 -9.75 1.80
C LEU A 192 28.91 -8.33 1.31
N TYR A 193 29.64 -8.19 0.19
CA TYR A 193 29.88 -6.92 -0.48
C TYR A 193 28.57 -6.18 -0.75
N SER A 194 27.61 -6.87 -1.39
CA SER A 194 26.32 -6.30 -1.77
C SER A 194 25.49 -5.87 -0.57
N VAL A 195 25.47 -6.65 0.51
CA VAL A 195 24.77 -6.28 1.72
C VAL A 195 25.36 -5.03 2.36
N ILE A 196 26.70 -4.97 2.48
CA ILE A 196 27.37 -3.80 3.07
C ILE A 196 27.14 -2.55 2.20
N TYR A 197 27.28 -2.68 0.88
CA TYR A 197 27.06 -1.56 -0.05
C TYR A 197 25.60 -1.09 -0.04
N PHE A 198 24.64 -2.01 -0.06
CA PHE A 198 23.20 -1.69 0.04
C PHE A 198 22.88 -0.96 1.34
N LEU A 199 23.43 -1.43 2.46
CA LEU A 199 23.24 -0.76 3.75
C LEU A 199 23.88 0.63 3.77
N ALA A 200 25.07 0.80 3.21
CA ALA A 200 25.72 2.10 3.08
C ALA A 200 24.90 3.09 2.24
N PHE A 201 24.20 2.57 1.23
CA PHE A 201 23.33 3.36 0.37
C PHE A 201 21.98 3.69 1.03
N ILE A 202 21.37 2.75 1.76
CA ILE A 202 20.00 2.94 2.33
C ILE A 202 20.03 3.56 3.74
N LEU A 203 20.94 3.12 4.63
CA LEU A 203 20.89 3.50 6.05
C LEU A 203 20.96 5.00 6.32
N PRO A 204 21.78 5.81 5.62
CA PRO A 204 21.90 7.23 6.00
C PRO A 204 20.57 7.98 6.00
N HIS A 205 19.71 7.76 5.03
CA HIS A 205 18.38 8.39 4.94
C HIS A 205 17.25 7.44 5.40
N GLY A 206 17.38 6.15 5.14
CA GLY A 206 16.35 5.15 5.43
C GLY A 206 16.05 4.97 6.91
N ILE A 207 17.01 5.26 7.82
CA ILE A 207 16.78 5.25 9.27
C ILE A 207 15.73 6.30 9.68
N ILE A 208 15.51 7.31 8.87
CA ILE A 208 14.47 8.34 9.07
C ILE A 208 13.23 8.00 8.27
N GLU A 209 13.37 7.69 6.98
CA GLU A 209 12.23 7.46 6.05
C GLU A 209 11.39 6.24 6.42
N LEU A 210 12.04 5.11 6.73
CA LEU A 210 11.31 3.88 7.04
C LEU A 210 10.40 4.01 8.27
N PRO A 211 10.86 4.57 9.42
CA PRO A 211 9.96 4.87 10.53
C PRO A 211 8.84 5.83 10.16
N VAL A 212 9.10 6.86 9.35
CA VAL A 212 8.09 7.82 8.92
C VAL A 212 6.98 7.13 8.11
N ILE A 213 7.34 6.28 7.15
CA ILE A 213 6.37 5.51 6.36
C ILE A 213 5.56 4.55 7.24
N ILE A 214 6.21 3.87 8.20
CA ILE A 214 5.54 2.99 9.16
C ILE A 214 4.55 3.77 10.02
N VAL A 215 4.92 4.94 10.52
CA VAL A 215 4.04 5.80 11.32
C VAL A 215 2.86 6.29 10.49
N ALA A 216 3.08 6.70 9.23
CA ALA A 216 2.00 7.08 8.33
C ALA A 216 1.02 5.93 8.10
N GLY A 217 1.54 4.72 7.86
CA GLY A 217 0.74 3.50 7.74
C GLY A 217 -0.03 3.17 9.03
N ALA A 218 0.60 3.31 10.19
CA ALA A 218 -0.03 3.08 11.48
C ALA A 218 -1.18 4.06 11.76
N LEU A 219 -1.05 5.33 11.37
CA LEU A 219 -2.12 6.33 11.49
C LEU A 219 -3.32 5.96 10.61
N GLY A 220 -3.09 5.63 9.34
CA GLY A 220 -4.14 5.19 8.43
C GLY A 220 -4.80 3.89 8.88
N TYR A 221 -4.03 2.92 9.33
CA TYR A 221 -4.53 1.66 9.86
C TYR A 221 -5.36 1.83 11.14
N ARG A 222 -4.90 2.68 12.07
CA ARG A 222 -5.64 3.01 13.29
C ARG A 222 -6.99 3.62 12.98
N PHE A 223 -7.04 4.58 12.04
CA PHE A 223 -8.32 5.15 11.59
C PHE A 223 -9.22 4.05 11.01
N ALA A 224 -8.69 3.23 10.09
CA ALA A 224 -9.43 2.13 9.47
C ALA A 224 -10.02 1.18 10.52
N SER A 225 -9.24 0.82 11.54
CA SER A 225 -9.69 -0.05 12.63
C SER A 225 -10.85 0.57 13.41
N ILE A 226 -10.75 1.84 13.83
CA ILE A 226 -11.81 2.54 14.57
C ILE A 226 -13.09 2.62 13.72
N TYR A 227 -12.96 2.99 12.45
CA TYR A 227 -14.07 3.11 11.51
C TYR A 227 -14.79 1.78 11.29
N SER A 228 -14.02 0.74 11.00
CA SER A 228 -14.56 -0.60 10.73
C SER A 228 -15.17 -1.25 11.97
N ASP A 229 -14.57 -1.05 13.14
CA ASP A 229 -15.14 -1.47 14.42
C ASP A 229 -16.53 -0.88 14.68
N LYS A 230 -16.76 0.38 14.27
CA LYS A 230 -18.07 1.01 14.38
C LYS A 230 -19.12 0.32 13.51
N ILE A 231 -18.76 -0.07 12.29
CA ILE A 231 -19.68 -0.81 11.40
C ILE A 231 -20.17 -2.10 12.07
N VAL A 232 -19.27 -2.81 12.76
CA VAL A 232 -19.58 -4.07 13.43
C VAL A 232 -20.37 -3.84 14.71
N LYS A 233 -19.85 -3.01 15.63
CA LYS A 233 -20.41 -2.80 16.97
C LYS A 233 -21.78 -2.16 16.94
N ASP A 234 -21.95 -1.14 16.11
CA ASP A 234 -23.21 -0.38 16.01
C ASP A 234 -24.14 -0.97 14.94
N ARG A 235 -23.80 -2.13 14.35
CA ARG A 235 -24.55 -2.82 13.29
C ARG A 235 -24.93 -1.91 12.13
N LEU A 236 -24.04 -1.00 11.75
CA LEU A 236 -24.30 -0.05 10.68
C LEU A 236 -24.41 -0.74 9.31
N LEU A 237 -25.09 -0.08 8.38
CA LEU A 237 -25.33 -0.57 7.03
C LEU A 237 -26.12 -1.89 6.99
N SER A 238 -26.91 -2.17 8.04
CA SER A 238 -27.76 -3.35 8.13
C SER A 238 -29.23 -3.08 7.82
N GLY A 239 -29.62 -1.83 7.61
CA GLY A 239 -30.99 -1.44 7.30
C GLY A 239 -31.48 -1.95 5.93
N ASP A 240 -32.80 -2.12 5.80
CA ASP A 240 -33.46 -2.61 4.57
C ASP A 240 -33.98 -1.47 3.69
N GLU A 241 -33.91 -0.22 4.18
CA GLU A 241 -34.37 0.99 3.51
C GLU A 241 -33.19 1.92 3.16
N ALA A 242 -33.28 2.59 2.02
CA ALA A 242 -32.26 3.54 1.56
C ALA A 242 -31.99 4.67 2.55
N GLU A 243 -33.04 5.17 3.22
CA GLU A 243 -32.93 6.27 4.18
C GLU A 243 -32.12 5.87 5.43
N SER A 244 -32.30 4.64 5.92
CA SER A 244 -31.51 4.10 7.03
C SER A 244 -30.04 4.01 6.66
N LEU A 245 -29.74 3.50 5.47
CA LEU A 245 -28.35 3.40 4.98
C LEU A 245 -27.68 4.77 4.79
N GLU A 246 -28.43 5.77 4.34
CA GLU A 246 -27.92 7.15 4.21
C GLU A 246 -27.59 7.75 5.59
N LYS A 247 -28.40 7.52 6.60
CA LYS A 247 -28.11 7.94 7.98
C LYS A 247 -26.83 7.28 8.50
N ASP A 248 -26.68 5.97 8.28
CA ASP A 248 -25.49 5.23 8.68
C ASP A 248 -24.23 5.77 8.00
N ILE A 249 -24.29 6.03 6.67
CA ILE A 249 -23.16 6.62 5.94
C ILE A 249 -22.89 8.06 6.38
N SER A 250 -23.91 8.86 6.64
CA SER A 250 -23.70 10.21 7.16
C SER A 250 -22.96 10.19 8.50
N TYR A 251 -23.32 9.25 9.36
CA TYR A 251 -22.61 9.03 10.63
C TYR A 251 -21.14 8.59 10.39
N LEU A 252 -20.91 7.61 9.51
CA LEU A 252 -19.58 7.14 9.17
C LEU A 252 -18.72 8.25 8.52
N ASN A 253 -19.30 9.09 7.68
CA ASN A 253 -18.65 10.27 7.11
C ASN A 253 -18.30 11.32 8.17
N SER A 254 -19.10 11.44 9.23
CA SER A 254 -18.76 12.34 10.35
C SER A 254 -17.50 11.89 11.07
N ILE A 255 -17.31 10.57 11.29
CA ILE A 255 -16.10 9.99 11.88
C ILE A 255 -14.88 10.25 10.98
N ALA A 256 -15.03 10.06 9.65
CA ALA A 256 -13.98 10.35 8.69
C ALA A 256 -13.60 11.83 8.67
N THR A 257 -14.60 12.72 8.74
CA THR A 257 -14.38 14.16 8.79
C THR A 257 -13.68 14.58 10.08
N GLU A 258 -14.06 14.01 11.22
CA GLU A 258 -13.41 14.26 12.51
C GLU A 258 -11.94 13.86 12.47
N TYR A 259 -11.64 12.68 11.90
CA TYR A 259 -10.26 12.23 11.70
C TYR A 259 -9.45 13.21 10.85
N ILE A 260 -9.96 13.58 9.67
CA ILE A 260 -9.28 14.50 8.74
C ILE A 260 -9.07 15.90 9.36
N ARG A 261 -9.99 16.35 10.19
CA ARG A 261 -9.90 17.65 10.89
C ARG A 261 -9.11 17.58 12.19
N SER A 262 -8.66 16.40 12.60
CA SER A 262 -7.94 16.21 13.86
C SER A 262 -6.61 16.97 13.87
N ARG A 263 -6.41 17.81 14.89
CA ARG A 263 -5.13 18.48 15.12
C ARG A 263 -3.99 17.49 15.32
N TYR A 264 -4.26 16.35 15.95
CA TYR A 264 -3.28 15.31 16.16
C TYR A 264 -2.76 14.77 14.82
N LEU A 265 -3.65 14.45 13.87
CA LEU A 265 -3.26 13.97 12.53
C LEU A 265 -2.31 14.97 11.86
N TRP A 266 -2.70 16.24 11.78
CA TRP A 266 -1.90 17.25 11.08
C TRP A 266 -0.59 17.59 11.79
N THR A 267 -0.54 17.51 13.13
CA THR A 267 0.73 17.63 13.87
C THR A 267 1.66 16.48 13.53
N MET A 268 1.17 15.24 13.49
CA MET A 268 1.96 14.06 13.10
C MET A 268 2.43 14.15 11.65
N VAL A 269 1.54 14.55 10.72
CA VAL A 269 1.91 14.77 9.31
C VAL A 269 2.98 15.85 9.21
N GLY A 270 2.83 16.97 9.89
CA GLY A 270 3.84 18.03 9.90
C GLY A 270 5.21 17.57 10.42
N MET A 271 5.25 16.80 11.50
CA MET A 271 6.50 16.19 12.01
C MET A 271 7.12 15.22 10.97
N MET A 272 6.30 14.38 10.35
CA MET A 272 6.76 13.45 9.29
C MET A 272 7.34 14.21 8.10
N LEU A 273 6.72 15.31 7.67
CA LEU A 273 7.24 16.13 6.56
C LEU A 273 8.59 16.78 6.91
N ILE A 274 8.77 17.24 8.14
CA ILE A 274 10.07 17.78 8.58
C ILE A 274 11.14 16.68 8.54
N LEU A 275 10.83 15.49 9.03
CA LEU A 275 11.76 14.35 9.00
C LEU A 275 12.10 13.93 7.57
N LEU A 276 11.12 13.92 6.65
CA LEU A 276 11.35 13.62 5.25
C LEU A 276 12.21 14.68 4.55
N LEU A 277 12.09 15.95 4.93
CA LEU A 277 12.97 17.00 4.39
C LEU A 277 14.43 16.77 4.81
N ILE A 278 14.64 16.37 6.07
CA ILE A 278 15.98 16.01 6.58
C ILE A 278 16.50 14.77 5.84
N ALA A 279 15.66 13.75 5.66
CA ALA A 279 16.03 12.53 4.94
C ALA A 279 16.40 12.82 3.48
N ALA A 280 15.62 13.63 2.77
CA ALA A 280 15.91 14.03 1.38
C ALA A 280 17.23 14.80 1.27
N TYR A 281 17.57 15.67 2.24
CA TYR A 281 18.87 16.33 2.30
C TYR A 281 20.00 15.32 2.49
N ILE A 282 19.84 14.35 3.40
CA ILE A 282 20.83 13.30 3.66
C ILE A 282 21.01 12.43 2.40
N GLU A 283 19.91 12.05 1.75
CA GLU A 283 19.93 11.21 0.55
C GLU A 283 20.73 11.87 -0.58
N THR A 284 20.54 13.15 -0.81
CA THR A 284 21.19 13.88 -1.92
C THR A 284 22.62 14.28 -1.64
N ASN A 285 22.95 14.61 -0.39
CA ASN A 285 24.26 15.22 -0.07
C ASN A 285 25.21 14.29 0.70
N ILE A 286 24.69 13.35 1.49
CA ILE A 286 25.50 12.51 2.37
C ILE A 286 25.58 11.09 1.85
N THR A 287 24.47 10.49 1.45
CA THR A 287 24.38 9.09 1.01
C THR A 287 25.35 8.74 -0.11
N PRO A 288 25.51 9.53 -1.19
CA PRO A 288 26.44 9.20 -2.26
C PRO A 288 27.90 9.09 -1.77
N ASN A 289 28.30 10.00 -0.88
CA ASN A 289 29.65 10.00 -0.33
C ASN A 289 29.91 8.78 0.57
N VAL A 290 28.93 8.41 1.40
CA VAL A 290 29.01 7.21 2.26
C VAL A 290 29.11 5.95 1.40
N ALA A 291 28.28 5.83 0.37
CA ALA A 291 28.31 4.68 -0.54
C ALA A 291 29.64 4.55 -1.28
N LEU A 292 30.18 5.65 -1.83
CA LEU A 292 31.47 5.66 -2.52
C LEU A 292 32.62 5.30 -1.58
N GLN A 293 32.69 5.91 -0.39
CA GLN A 293 33.74 5.60 0.59
C GLN A 293 33.69 4.14 1.05
N THR A 294 32.47 3.58 1.16
CA THR A 294 32.29 2.18 1.54
C THR A 294 32.79 1.26 0.41
N ALA A 295 32.47 1.57 -0.84
CA ALA A 295 32.99 0.81 -2.00
C ALA A 295 34.52 0.85 -2.04
N ASP A 296 35.13 2.03 -1.95
CA ASP A 296 36.59 2.20 -1.94
C ASP A 296 37.28 1.46 -0.79
N PHE A 297 36.65 1.44 0.38
CA PHE A 297 37.16 0.72 1.55
C PHE A 297 37.15 -0.80 1.32
N ILE A 298 36.05 -1.33 0.77
CA ILE A 298 35.97 -2.76 0.48
C ILE A 298 36.94 -3.18 -0.61
N ASP A 299 37.07 -2.38 -1.67
CA ASP A 299 38.01 -2.66 -2.77
C ASP A 299 39.46 -2.73 -2.27
N ARG A 300 39.85 -1.85 -1.32
CA ARG A 300 41.17 -1.91 -0.67
C ARG A 300 41.37 -3.13 0.21
N LEU A 301 40.28 -3.69 0.80
CA LEU A 301 40.38 -4.92 1.61
C LEU A 301 40.51 -6.18 0.74
N LEU A 302 40.04 -6.12 -0.50
CA LEU A 302 40.03 -7.25 -1.43
C LEU A 302 41.28 -7.25 -2.38
N SER A 303 41.99 -6.12 -2.49
CA SER A 303 43.25 -5.98 -3.20
C SER A 303 44.46 -6.41 -2.37
#